data_d2e79c87ac8601471120b0197c708026
#
_entry.id   d2e79c87ac8601471120b0197c708026
#
_cell.length_a   1.000
_cell.length_b   1.000
_cell.length_c   1.000
_cell.angle_alpha   90.00
_cell.angle_beta   90.00
_cell.angle_gamma   90.00
#
_symmetry.space_group_name_H-M   'P 1'
#
loop_
_entity.id
_entity.type
_entity.pdbx_description
1 polymer ?
#
loop_
_entity_poly.entity_id
_entity_poly.type
_entity_poly.pdbx_seq_one_letter_code
_entity_poly.pdbx_strand_id
1 'polypeptide(L)'
;MSLFADYHNFVVIIGWDKFSDLVVEQLVSTKRQIIVLVDDEQTAERINSTYDNRQVIALKVDYFNLQKLNKLPLERAFGAYVNLASDRDRLIYIFKLRKAFPELSIISPILNPKLKESFASHRKIFPLSRDVISAKIFASHLFKRDVANFLNQLLTPSVDENDHELRQYLVLPENPFCSEMYGDAFIKLKKDFNTVLVGISKLHAQGGYQLRKNPTDETLIQKGDYLIVLVNGKSAKELEKIFGVGEGS
;
A
#
# COMPACT_ATOMS: atom_id res chain seq x y z
N MET A 1 -30.10 4.35 2.83
CA MET A 1 -29.02 3.60 2.15
C MET A 1 -27.71 4.12 2.71
N SER A 2 -26.79 3.24 3.14
CA SER A 2 -25.47 3.68 3.62
C SER A 2 -24.69 4.23 2.43
N LEU A 3 -24.15 5.45 2.55
CA LEU A 3 -23.32 6.11 1.54
C LEU A 3 -22.14 5.25 1.06
N PHE A 4 -21.78 4.22 1.81
CA PHE A 4 -20.62 3.34 1.61
C PHE A 4 -20.99 1.87 1.36
N ALA A 5 -22.24 1.56 0.97
CA ALA A 5 -22.67 0.18 0.75
C ALA A 5 -21.81 -0.55 -0.31
N ASP A 6 -21.38 0.18 -1.33
CA ASP A 6 -20.62 -0.34 -2.48
C ASP A 6 -19.10 -0.14 -2.37
N TYR A 7 -18.61 0.39 -1.22
CA TYR A 7 -17.18 0.63 -1.02
C TYR A 7 -16.47 -0.65 -0.60
N HIS A 8 -15.50 -1.07 -1.41
CA HIS A 8 -14.62 -2.22 -1.16
C HIS A 8 -13.18 -1.87 -1.52
N ASN A 9 -12.20 -2.37 -0.77
CA ASN A 9 -10.78 -2.14 -1.03
C ASN A 9 -10.38 -0.66 -1.07
N PHE A 10 -11.09 0.20 -0.32
CA PHE A 10 -10.78 1.62 -0.20
C PHE A 10 -9.70 1.88 0.86
N VAL A 11 -9.05 3.03 0.76
CA VAL A 11 -8.05 3.47 1.75
C VAL A 11 -8.70 4.48 2.69
N VAL A 12 -8.38 4.38 3.99
CA VAL A 12 -8.83 5.34 4.99
C VAL A 12 -7.66 6.20 5.45
N ILE A 13 -7.83 7.52 5.40
CA ILE A 13 -6.88 8.48 5.95
C ILE A 13 -7.49 9.05 7.23
N ILE A 14 -6.77 8.94 8.36
CA ILE A 14 -7.22 9.42 9.66
C ILE A 14 -6.28 10.50 10.15
N GLY A 15 -6.81 11.71 10.27
CA GLY A 15 -6.03 12.92 10.51
C GLY A 15 -5.47 13.51 9.22
N TRP A 16 -5.29 14.84 9.20
CA TRP A 16 -4.91 15.59 8.00
C TRP A 16 -3.82 16.59 8.28
N ASP A 17 -2.81 16.60 7.44
CA ASP A 17 -1.77 17.62 7.34
C ASP A 17 -1.28 17.70 5.88
N LYS A 18 -0.30 18.58 5.61
CA LYS A 18 0.30 18.70 4.28
C LYS A 18 0.86 17.36 3.74
N PHE A 19 1.35 16.49 4.63
CA PHE A 19 1.87 15.20 4.18
C PHE A 19 0.75 14.21 3.84
N SER A 20 -0.36 14.24 4.56
CA SER A 20 -1.57 13.47 4.22
C SER A 20 -2.09 13.87 2.83
N ASP A 21 -2.04 15.16 2.50
CA ASP A 21 -2.42 15.69 1.18
C ASP A 21 -1.55 15.06 0.08
N LEU A 22 -0.22 15.11 0.22
CA LEU A 22 0.73 14.47 -0.70
C LEU A 22 0.51 12.95 -0.83
N VAL A 23 0.16 12.27 0.25
CA VAL A 23 -0.16 10.83 0.22
C VAL A 23 -1.44 10.59 -0.59
N VAL A 24 -2.46 11.41 -0.40
CA VAL A 24 -3.72 11.31 -1.17
C VAL A 24 -3.49 11.59 -2.64
N GLU A 25 -2.70 12.61 -3.01
CA GLU A 25 -2.32 12.87 -4.40
C GLU A 25 -1.71 11.63 -5.08
N GLN A 26 -0.80 10.93 -4.39
CA GLN A 26 -0.23 9.68 -4.92
C GLN A 26 -1.26 8.55 -5.00
N LEU A 27 -2.14 8.42 -4.01
CA LEU A 27 -3.18 7.38 -4.00
C LEU A 27 -4.26 7.59 -5.08
N VAL A 28 -4.55 8.85 -5.45
CA VAL A 28 -5.52 9.16 -6.52
C VAL A 28 -5.11 8.52 -7.84
N SER A 29 -3.81 8.47 -8.16
CA SER A 29 -3.31 7.81 -9.37
C SER A 29 -3.57 6.30 -9.42
N THR A 30 -3.75 5.66 -8.25
CA THR A 30 -4.08 4.22 -8.16
C THR A 30 -5.55 3.90 -8.46
N LYS A 31 -6.39 4.91 -8.71
CA LYS A 31 -7.84 4.80 -8.92
C LYS A 31 -8.61 4.13 -7.77
N ARG A 32 -8.01 4.02 -6.59
CA ARG A 32 -8.69 3.51 -5.39
C ARG A 32 -9.57 4.59 -4.79
N GLN A 33 -10.66 4.17 -4.18
CA GLN A 33 -11.49 5.07 -3.39
C GLN A 33 -10.78 5.40 -2.07
N ILE A 34 -10.91 6.65 -1.63
CA ILE A 34 -10.23 7.17 -0.45
C ILE A 34 -11.28 7.84 0.44
N ILE A 35 -11.32 7.46 1.71
CA ILE A 35 -12.14 8.11 2.73
C ILE A 35 -11.19 8.84 3.68
N VAL A 36 -11.35 10.14 3.78
CA VAL A 36 -10.57 11.00 4.67
C VAL A 36 -11.41 11.36 5.89
N LEU A 37 -10.92 11.06 7.08
CA LEU A 37 -11.57 11.38 8.35
C LEU A 37 -10.84 12.53 9.03
N VAL A 38 -11.53 13.63 9.21
CA VAL A 38 -11.04 14.85 9.86
C VAL A 38 -11.95 15.26 11.01
N ASP A 39 -11.46 16.06 11.93
CA ASP A 39 -12.19 16.49 13.13
C ASP A 39 -12.87 17.86 12.94
N ASP A 40 -12.55 18.59 11.87
CA ASP A 40 -13.15 19.88 11.55
C ASP A 40 -13.85 19.91 10.18
N GLU A 41 -14.91 20.73 10.08
CA GLU A 41 -15.73 20.86 8.88
C GLU A 41 -15.00 21.56 7.74
N GLN A 42 -14.25 22.62 8.04
CA GLN A 42 -13.57 23.42 7.02
C GLN A 42 -12.57 22.59 6.23
N THR A 43 -11.81 21.73 6.94
CA THR A 43 -10.89 20.80 6.29
C THR A 43 -11.62 19.78 5.43
N ALA A 44 -12.76 19.24 5.90
CA ALA A 44 -13.56 18.31 5.11
C ALA A 44 -14.09 18.98 3.81
N GLU A 45 -14.65 20.18 3.91
CA GLU A 45 -15.14 20.94 2.76
C GLU A 45 -14.02 21.26 1.76
N ARG A 46 -12.86 21.68 2.26
CA ARG A 46 -11.70 21.97 1.42
C ARG A 46 -11.24 20.73 0.64
N ILE A 47 -11.14 19.59 1.29
CA ILE A 47 -10.74 18.33 0.62
C ILE A 47 -11.79 17.96 -0.44
N ASN A 48 -13.08 18.01 -0.10
CA ASN A 48 -14.17 17.69 -1.02
C ASN A 48 -14.27 18.65 -2.21
N SER A 49 -13.78 19.90 -2.06
CA SER A 49 -13.71 20.84 -3.17
C SER A 49 -12.45 20.69 -4.04
N THR A 50 -11.40 20.05 -3.50
CA THR A 50 -10.11 19.86 -4.19
C THR A 50 -10.09 18.60 -5.05
N TYR A 51 -10.70 17.52 -4.56
CA TYR A 51 -10.67 16.21 -5.21
C TYR A 51 -12.01 15.80 -5.80
N ASP A 52 -12.01 14.89 -6.80
CA ASP A 52 -13.25 14.28 -7.33
C ASP A 52 -13.92 13.44 -6.23
N ASN A 53 -15.10 13.81 -5.82
CA ASN A 53 -15.89 13.14 -4.79
C ASN A 53 -16.28 11.70 -5.10
N ARG A 54 -16.09 11.24 -6.34
CA ARG A 54 -16.24 9.82 -6.70
C ARG A 54 -15.05 8.99 -6.25
N GLN A 55 -13.90 9.62 -6.04
CA GLN A 55 -12.67 8.95 -5.64
C GLN A 55 -12.23 9.30 -4.22
N VAL A 56 -12.33 10.58 -3.82
CA VAL A 56 -11.93 11.03 -2.48
C VAL A 56 -13.13 11.67 -1.80
N ILE A 57 -13.52 11.14 -0.64
CA ILE A 57 -14.58 11.71 0.20
C ILE A 57 -13.99 12.03 1.57
N ALA A 58 -14.09 13.29 1.96
CA ALA A 58 -13.74 13.73 3.31
C ALA A 58 -14.99 13.83 4.19
N LEU A 59 -14.88 13.32 5.39
CA LEU A 59 -15.93 13.32 6.39
C LEU A 59 -15.44 13.95 7.68
N LYS A 60 -16.24 14.87 8.21
CA LYS A 60 -16.05 15.29 9.60
C LYS A 60 -16.53 14.19 10.54
N VAL A 61 -15.62 13.60 11.26
CA VAL A 61 -15.90 12.55 12.25
C VAL A 61 -15.01 12.76 13.45
N ASP A 62 -15.59 12.74 14.65
CA ASP A 62 -14.79 12.56 15.86
C ASP A 62 -14.23 11.13 15.85
N TYR A 63 -13.09 10.97 15.15
CA TYR A 63 -12.45 9.65 14.96
C TYR A 63 -11.85 9.09 16.25
N PHE A 64 -11.72 9.88 17.32
CA PHE A 64 -11.36 9.36 18.64
C PHE A 64 -12.50 8.58 19.28
N ASN A 65 -13.74 8.83 18.86
CA ASN A 65 -14.90 8.03 19.27
C ASN A 65 -15.08 6.82 18.34
N LEU A 66 -14.53 5.68 18.74
CA LEU A 66 -14.58 4.45 17.95
C LEU A 66 -15.99 3.97 17.61
N GLN A 67 -17.01 4.30 18.44
CA GLN A 67 -18.40 3.96 18.13
C GLN A 67 -18.91 4.67 16.87
N LYS A 68 -18.39 5.87 16.59
CA LYS A 68 -18.71 6.58 15.33
C LYS A 68 -18.04 5.91 14.13
N LEU A 69 -16.84 5.35 14.31
CA LEU A 69 -16.13 4.62 13.26
C LEU A 69 -16.80 3.28 12.91
N ASN A 70 -17.49 2.65 13.83
CA ASN A 70 -18.27 1.41 13.56
C ASN A 70 -19.41 1.62 12.54
N LYS A 71 -19.76 2.86 12.23
CA LYS A 71 -20.72 3.19 11.16
C LYS A 71 -20.08 3.18 9.76
N LEU A 72 -18.76 3.16 9.69
CA LEU A 72 -17.99 3.07 8.46
C LEU A 72 -17.58 1.60 8.24
N PRO A 73 -17.58 1.10 7.00
CA PRO A 73 -17.24 -0.30 6.71
C PRO A 73 -15.73 -0.54 6.73
N LEU A 74 -15.05 -0.19 7.84
CA LEU A 74 -13.58 -0.26 7.96
C LEU A 74 -13.03 -1.69 7.82
N GLU A 75 -13.83 -2.70 8.05
CA GLU A 75 -13.48 -4.11 7.81
C GLU A 75 -13.27 -4.43 6.32
N ARG A 76 -13.86 -3.62 5.42
CA ARG A 76 -13.71 -3.74 3.97
C ARG A 76 -12.60 -2.86 3.40
N ALA A 77 -11.96 -2.04 4.26
CA ALA A 77 -10.87 -1.18 3.84
C ALA A 77 -9.63 -2.01 3.51
N PHE A 78 -8.92 -1.63 2.45
CA PHE A 78 -7.61 -2.16 2.11
C PHE A 78 -6.59 -1.85 3.23
N GLY A 79 -6.69 -0.67 3.81
CA GLY A 79 -5.85 -0.24 4.92
C GLY A 79 -6.17 1.18 5.38
N ALA A 80 -5.59 1.55 6.51
CA ALA A 80 -5.71 2.87 7.10
C ALA A 80 -4.33 3.54 7.25
N TYR A 81 -4.25 4.79 6.87
CA TYR A 81 -3.13 5.68 7.19
C TYR A 81 -3.52 6.56 8.37
N VAL A 82 -2.80 6.42 9.49
CA VAL A 82 -3.09 7.14 10.73
C VAL A 82 -2.02 8.22 10.96
N ASN A 83 -2.39 9.48 10.78
CA ASN A 83 -1.50 10.63 10.91
C ASN A 83 -2.03 11.63 11.95
N LEU A 84 -1.75 11.37 13.22
CA LEU A 84 -2.06 12.27 14.32
C LEU A 84 -0.83 13.11 14.71
N ALA A 85 -1.02 14.12 15.56
CA ALA A 85 0.00 15.12 15.85
C ALA A 85 1.27 14.55 16.52
N SER A 86 1.15 13.58 17.42
CA SER A 86 2.29 13.02 18.15
C SER A 86 2.39 11.50 18.02
N ASP A 87 3.59 10.95 18.18
CA ASP A 87 3.82 9.50 18.21
C ASP A 87 3.07 8.83 19.37
N ARG A 88 2.93 9.50 20.50
CA ARG A 88 2.17 9.02 21.65
C ARG A 88 0.69 8.85 21.29
N ASP A 89 0.09 9.87 20.69
CA ASP A 89 -1.32 9.85 20.33
C ASP A 89 -1.58 8.81 19.24
N ARG A 90 -0.67 8.70 18.25
CA ARG A 90 -0.72 7.65 17.21
C ARG A 90 -0.70 6.26 17.84
N LEU A 91 0.24 5.99 18.74
CA LEU A 91 0.38 4.68 19.36
C LEU A 91 -0.88 4.28 20.14
N ILE A 92 -1.37 5.19 21.00
CA ILE A 92 -2.60 4.95 21.78
C ILE A 92 -3.80 4.72 20.86
N TYR A 93 -3.93 5.55 19.83
CA TYR A 93 -5.04 5.47 18.88
C TYR A 93 -5.00 4.18 18.06
N ILE A 94 -3.83 3.82 17.54
CA ILE A 94 -3.63 2.61 16.75
C ILE A 94 -3.97 1.36 17.56
N PHE A 95 -3.59 1.29 18.83
CA PHE A 95 -3.96 0.17 19.70
C PHE A 95 -5.47 0.06 19.92
N LYS A 96 -6.14 1.19 20.11
CA LYS A 96 -7.60 1.21 20.21
C LYS A 96 -8.26 0.78 18.89
N LEU A 97 -7.80 1.33 17.77
CA LEU A 97 -8.29 1.01 16.43
C LEU A 97 -8.08 -0.48 16.12
N ARG A 98 -6.92 -1.03 16.47
CA ARG A 98 -6.58 -2.44 16.31
C ARG A 98 -7.50 -3.38 17.12
N LYS A 99 -7.85 -2.97 18.33
CA LYS A 99 -8.81 -3.74 19.16
C LYS A 99 -10.20 -3.78 18.53
N ALA A 100 -10.62 -2.68 17.90
CA ALA A 100 -11.94 -2.59 17.25
C ALA A 100 -11.94 -3.28 15.87
N PHE A 101 -10.84 -3.18 15.10
CA PHE A 101 -10.69 -3.69 13.73
C PHE A 101 -9.44 -4.57 13.62
N PRO A 102 -9.47 -5.82 14.06
CA PRO A 102 -8.28 -6.69 14.16
C PRO A 102 -7.60 -6.99 12.83
N GLU A 103 -8.31 -6.98 11.72
CA GLU A 103 -7.79 -7.33 10.40
C GLU A 103 -7.33 -6.11 9.58
N LEU A 104 -7.64 -4.89 10.03
CA LEU A 104 -7.27 -3.67 9.32
C LEU A 104 -5.74 -3.49 9.29
N SER A 105 -5.17 -3.33 8.11
CA SER A 105 -3.77 -2.95 7.94
C SER A 105 -3.59 -1.46 8.26
N ILE A 106 -2.64 -1.12 9.12
CA ILE A 106 -2.43 0.26 9.57
C ILE A 106 -1.02 0.71 9.23
N ILE A 107 -0.92 1.79 8.48
CA ILE A 107 0.33 2.50 8.21
C ILE A 107 0.32 3.79 9.04
N SER A 108 1.42 4.09 9.71
CA SER A 108 1.54 5.31 10.49
C SER A 108 2.93 5.94 10.34
N PRO A 109 3.01 7.25 10.10
CA PRO A 109 4.28 7.94 10.22
C PRO A 109 4.74 7.91 11.68
N ILE A 110 6.06 7.80 11.90
CA ILE A 110 6.68 7.97 13.21
C ILE A 110 7.72 9.07 13.15
N LEU A 111 7.73 9.94 14.15
CA LEU A 111 8.70 11.03 14.29
C LEU A 111 9.98 10.51 14.93
N ASN A 112 9.87 9.66 15.94
CA ASN A 112 11.01 9.03 16.59
C ASN A 112 11.23 7.61 16.05
N PRO A 113 12.28 7.36 15.23
CA PRO A 113 12.56 6.05 14.67
C PRO A 113 12.79 4.93 15.70
N LYS A 114 13.17 5.29 16.94
CA LYS A 114 13.38 4.34 18.03
C LYS A 114 12.08 3.66 18.49
N LEU A 115 10.93 4.27 18.21
CA LEU A 115 9.61 3.70 18.53
C LEU A 115 9.13 2.67 17.49
N LYS A 116 9.90 2.46 16.42
CA LYS A 116 9.51 1.55 15.35
C LYS A 116 9.14 0.15 15.85
N GLU A 117 9.95 -0.40 16.74
CA GLU A 117 9.71 -1.74 17.32
C GLU A 117 8.43 -1.79 18.15
N SER A 118 8.15 -0.74 18.94
CA SER A 118 6.93 -0.63 19.74
C SER A 118 5.67 -0.64 18.88
N PHE A 119 5.71 0.02 17.72
CA PHE A 119 4.59 -0.01 16.77
C PHE A 119 4.50 -1.34 16.02
N ALA A 120 5.65 -1.88 15.56
CA ALA A 120 5.72 -3.08 14.75
C ALA A 120 5.48 -4.38 15.54
N SER A 121 5.43 -4.32 16.89
CA SER A 121 5.14 -5.49 17.74
C SER A 121 3.77 -6.13 17.49
N HIS A 122 2.89 -5.42 16.80
CA HIS A 122 1.56 -5.89 16.44
C HIS A 122 1.48 -6.18 14.95
N ARG A 123 0.91 -7.34 14.62
CA ARG A 123 0.67 -7.77 13.23
C ARG A 123 -0.15 -6.73 12.46
N LYS A 124 0.20 -6.47 11.19
CA LYS A 124 -0.45 -5.50 10.28
C LYS A 124 -0.35 -4.04 10.72
N ILE A 125 0.62 -3.68 11.57
CA ILE A 125 0.98 -2.29 11.85
C ILE A 125 2.34 -2.00 11.22
N PHE A 126 2.40 -1.00 10.35
CA PHE A 126 3.57 -0.63 9.55
C PHE A 126 4.02 0.80 9.88
N PRO A 127 4.88 0.98 10.91
CA PRO A 127 5.43 2.29 11.24
C PRO A 127 6.51 2.70 10.24
N LEU A 128 6.38 3.90 9.67
CA LEU A 128 7.30 4.45 8.68
C LEU A 128 7.85 5.80 9.15
N SER A 129 9.18 5.93 9.25
CA SER A 129 9.82 7.23 9.52
C SER A 129 10.03 7.98 8.21
N ARG A 130 9.33 9.11 8.04
CA ARG A 130 9.47 10.01 6.89
C ARG A 130 10.92 10.46 6.72
N ASP A 131 11.53 10.91 7.82
CA ASP A 131 12.90 11.46 7.81
C ASP A 131 13.92 10.40 7.41
N VAL A 132 13.80 9.16 7.92
CA VAL A 132 14.70 8.06 7.56
C VAL A 132 14.56 7.69 6.08
N ILE A 133 13.34 7.65 5.56
CA ILE A 133 13.10 7.34 4.14
C ILE A 133 13.65 8.45 3.27
N SER A 134 13.33 9.71 3.56
CA SER A 134 13.82 10.87 2.81
C SER A 134 15.34 10.96 2.86
N ALA A 135 15.95 10.79 4.03
CA ALA A 135 17.42 10.81 4.17
C ALA A 135 18.10 9.75 3.30
N LYS A 136 17.53 8.54 3.20
CA LYS A 136 18.06 7.49 2.30
C LYS A 136 17.99 7.90 0.83
N ILE A 137 16.86 8.48 0.41
CA ILE A 137 16.67 8.95 -0.97
C ILE A 137 17.66 10.07 -1.28
N PHE A 138 17.76 11.10 -0.44
CA PHE A 138 18.70 12.21 -0.63
C PHE A 138 20.16 11.74 -0.65
N ALA A 139 20.55 10.88 0.30
CA ALA A 139 21.90 10.31 0.29
C ALA A 139 22.18 9.53 -0.98
N SER A 140 21.23 8.74 -1.49
CA SER A 140 21.38 8.02 -2.76
C SER A 140 21.57 8.96 -3.94
N HIS A 141 20.90 10.11 -3.98
CA HIS A 141 21.08 11.10 -5.03
C HIS A 141 22.49 11.71 -5.07
N LEU A 142 23.20 11.77 -3.92
CA LEU A 142 24.55 12.31 -3.85
C LEU A 142 25.60 11.42 -4.54
N PHE A 143 25.42 10.10 -4.55
CA PHE A 143 26.44 9.18 -5.08
C PHE A 143 25.91 8.10 -6.02
N LYS A 144 24.59 7.95 -6.14
CA LYS A 144 23.92 7.00 -7.04
C LYS A 144 22.70 7.66 -7.71
N ARG A 145 22.91 8.80 -8.35
CA ARG A 145 21.83 9.63 -8.89
C ARG A 145 20.83 8.84 -9.75
N ASP A 146 21.34 8.06 -10.71
CA ASP A 146 20.49 7.33 -11.64
C ASP A 146 19.70 6.22 -10.93
N VAL A 147 20.30 5.55 -9.94
CA VAL A 147 19.61 4.57 -9.11
C VAL A 147 18.50 5.23 -8.27
N ALA A 148 18.77 6.41 -7.69
CA ALA A 148 17.79 7.14 -6.91
C ALA A 148 16.62 7.62 -7.78
N ASN A 149 16.92 8.16 -8.99
CA ASN A 149 15.89 8.55 -9.96
C ASN A 149 15.05 7.36 -10.39
N PHE A 150 15.70 6.24 -10.73
CA PHE A 150 15.02 5.02 -11.14
C PHE A 150 14.09 4.48 -10.04
N LEU A 151 14.56 4.38 -8.80
CA LEU A 151 13.73 3.94 -7.67
C LEU A 151 12.54 4.88 -7.43
N ASN A 152 12.75 6.19 -7.56
CA ASN A 152 11.67 7.16 -7.38
C ASN A 152 10.59 7.01 -8.48
N GLN A 153 11.00 6.80 -9.72
CA GLN A 153 10.08 6.54 -10.82
C GLN A 153 9.30 5.24 -10.62
N LEU A 154 9.94 4.17 -10.15
CA LEU A 154 9.30 2.88 -9.93
C LEU A 154 8.26 2.87 -8.79
N LEU A 155 8.31 3.85 -7.90
CA LEU A 155 7.31 4.02 -6.83
C LEU A 155 6.08 4.82 -7.30
N THR A 156 6.16 5.45 -8.47
CA THR A 156 5.06 6.21 -9.07
C THR A 156 4.26 5.27 -9.97
N PRO A 157 2.93 5.19 -9.82
CA PRO A 157 2.11 4.41 -10.74
C PRO A 157 2.29 4.88 -12.18
N SER A 158 2.36 3.94 -13.12
CA SER A 158 2.52 4.26 -14.53
C SER A 158 1.30 5.01 -15.07
N VAL A 159 1.55 6.14 -15.73
CA VAL A 159 0.52 6.98 -16.35
C VAL A 159 0.30 6.55 -17.81
N ASP A 160 1.35 6.18 -18.51
CA ASP A 160 1.30 5.73 -19.90
C ASP A 160 1.85 4.30 -20.09
N GLU A 161 1.78 3.82 -21.34
CA GLU A 161 2.18 2.43 -21.67
C GLU A 161 3.69 2.20 -21.61
N ASN A 162 4.51 3.25 -21.61
CA ASN A 162 5.97 3.17 -21.58
C ASN A 162 6.55 3.37 -20.17
N ASP A 163 5.76 3.93 -19.27
CA ASP A 163 6.17 4.11 -17.88
C ASP A 163 6.37 2.77 -17.20
N HIS A 164 7.41 2.66 -16.40
CA HIS A 164 7.71 1.45 -15.65
C HIS A 164 7.41 1.64 -14.17
N GLU A 165 6.82 0.62 -13.56
CA GLU A 165 6.51 0.59 -12.14
C GLU A 165 6.78 -0.79 -11.54
N LEU A 166 6.91 -0.84 -10.22
CA LEU A 166 6.92 -2.11 -9.48
C LEU A 166 5.52 -2.45 -9.04
N ARG A 167 5.05 -3.65 -9.41
CA ARG A 167 3.78 -4.21 -8.96
C ARG A 167 3.97 -5.50 -8.21
N GLN A 168 2.99 -5.82 -7.37
CA GLN A 168 2.91 -7.13 -6.73
C GLN A 168 1.58 -7.81 -7.06
N TYR A 169 1.65 -9.08 -7.44
CA TYR A 169 0.49 -9.90 -7.77
C TYR A 169 0.41 -11.13 -6.90
N LEU A 170 -0.78 -11.39 -6.36
CA LEU A 170 -1.07 -12.59 -5.58
C LEU A 170 -1.11 -13.83 -6.50
N VAL A 171 -0.43 -14.89 -6.11
CA VAL A 171 -0.47 -16.18 -6.81
C VAL A 171 -1.69 -16.97 -6.34
N LEU A 172 -2.72 -17.04 -7.18
CA LEU A 172 -3.88 -17.88 -6.97
C LEU A 172 -3.58 -19.35 -7.35
N PRO A 173 -4.37 -20.33 -6.88
CA PRO A 173 -4.14 -21.74 -7.20
C PRO A 173 -4.13 -22.04 -8.71
N GLU A 174 -4.96 -21.34 -9.49
CA GLU A 174 -5.12 -21.47 -10.94
C GLU A 174 -4.10 -20.66 -11.74
N ASN A 175 -3.26 -19.86 -11.08
CA ASN A 175 -2.25 -19.05 -11.74
C ASN A 175 -1.19 -19.94 -12.40
N PRO A 176 -0.78 -19.69 -13.66
CA PRO A 176 0.18 -20.53 -14.39
C PRO A 176 1.57 -20.58 -13.76
N PHE A 177 1.91 -19.61 -12.90
CA PHE A 177 3.18 -19.62 -12.16
C PHE A 177 3.08 -20.37 -10.82
N CYS A 178 1.89 -20.80 -10.39
CA CYS A 178 1.73 -21.60 -9.18
C CYS A 178 2.39 -22.97 -9.36
N SER A 179 3.26 -23.34 -8.44
CA SER A 179 4.09 -24.55 -8.47
C SER A 179 5.24 -24.55 -9.49
N GLU A 180 5.57 -23.40 -10.08
CA GLU A 180 6.78 -23.25 -10.89
C GLU A 180 7.99 -22.84 -10.04
N MET A 181 9.18 -23.07 -10.58
CA MET A 181 10.42 -22.55 -10.03
C MET A 181 10.58 -21.07 -10.39
N TYR A 182 11.19 -20.30 -9.50
CA TYR A 182 11.40 -18.86 -9.71
C TYR A 182 12.17 -18.55 -11.00
N GLY A 183 13.22 -19.34 -11.31
CA GLY A 183 14.02 -19.17 -12.52
C GLY A 183 13.21 -19.37 -13.80
N ASP A 184 12.34 -20.38 -13.83
CA ASP A 184 11.46 -20.63 -14.99
C ASP A 184 10.45 -19.52 -15.17
N ALA A 185 9.82 -19.09 -14.07
CA ALA A 185 8.88 -17.96 -14.07
C ALA A 185 9.57 -16.67 -14.51
N PHE A 186 10.81 -16.40 -14.07
CA PHE A 186 11.60 -15.25 -14.48
C PHE A 186 11.83 -15.22 -15.99
N ILE A 187 12.23 -16.34 -16.57
CA ILE A 187 12.49 -16.48 -18.03
C ILE A 187 11.18 -16.25 -18.80
N LYS A 188 10.08 -16.89 -18.39
CA LYS A 188 8.77 -16.76 -19.04
C LYS A 188 8.27 -15.32 -18.97
N LEU A 189 8.28 -14.68 -17.80
CA LEU A 189 7.84 -13.31 -17.61
C LEU A 189 8.64 -12.35 -18.48
N LYS A 190 9.96 -12.53 -18.56
CA LYS A 190 10.81 -11.68 -19.42
C LYS A 190 10.56 -11.89 -20.89
N LYS A 191 10.47 -13.13 -21.34
CA LYS A 191 10.35 -13.47 -22.76
C LYS A 191 8.95 -13.15 -23.34
N ASP A 192 7.91 -13.52 -22.60
CA ASP A 192 6.55 -13.49 -23.11
C ASP A 192 5.84 -12.16 -22.85
N PHE A 193 6.21 -11.45 -21.74
CA PHE A 193 5.54 -10.23 -21.28
C PHE A 193 6.46 -9.02 -21.17
N ASN A 194 7.76 -9.16 -21.52
CA ASN A 194 8.77 -8.11 -21.31
C ASN A 194 8.80 -7.55 -19.87
N THR A 195 8.55 -8.41 -18.90
CA THR A 195 8.43 -8.11 -17.47
C THR A 195 9.59 -8.72 -16.71
N VAL A 196 10.15 -8.02 -15.72
CA VAL A 196 11.24 -8.54 -14.90
C VAL A 196 10.72 -8.96 -13.54
N LEU A 197 10.85 -10.24 -13.19
CA LEU A 197 10.56 -10.74 -11.84
C LEU A 197 11.71 -10.37 -10.91
N VAL A 198 11.48 -9.46 -9.95
CA VAL A 198 12.54 -8.91 -9.08
C VAL A 198 12.53 -9.50 -7.67
N GLY A 199 11.48 -10.22 -7.31
CA GLY A 199 11.39 -10.83 -5.99
C GLY A 199 10.10 -11.60 -5.77
N ILE A 200 10.05 -12.27 -4.63
CA ILE A 200 8.88 -12.99 -4.16
C ILE A 200 8.64 -12.67 -2.69
N SER A 201 7.38 -12.46 -2.32
CA SER A 201 6.97 -12.36 -0.93
C SER A 201 6.29 -13.66 -0.51
N LYS A 202 7.01 -14.49 0.22
CA LYS A 202 6.57 -15.83 0.64
C LYS A 202 5.58 -15.74 1.78
N LEU A 203 4.44 -16.42 1.64
CA LEU A 203 3.47 -16.60 2.73
C LEU A 203 4.03 -17.59 3.76
N HIS A 204 4.05 -17.21 5.03
CA HIS A 204 4.43 -18.08 6.12
C HIS A 204 3.25 -18.88 6.68
N ALA A 205 3.50 -20.11 7.11
CA ALA A 205 2.50 -20.99 7.72
C ALA A 205 1.83 -20.36 8.97
N GLN A 206 2.56 -19.52 9.70
CA GLN A 206 2.05 -18.79 10.87
C GLN A 206 1.38 -17.46 10.51
N GLY A 207 1.22 -17.20 9.20
CA GLY A 207 0.73 -15.95 8.66
C GLY A 207 1.80 -14.87 8.56
N GLY A 208 1.54 -13.88 7.67
CA GLY A 208 2.51 -12.85 7.32
C GLY A 208 3.38 -13.25 6.13
N TYR A 209 4.17 -12.28 5.65
CA TYR A 209 4.96 -12.41 4.44
C TYR A 209 6.44 -12.14 4.70
N GLN A 210 7.31 -12.89 4.01
CA GLN A 210 8.74 -12.65 3.98
C GLN A 210 9.19 -12.29 2.57
N LEU A 211 9.61 -11.05 2.40
CA LEU A 211 10.17 -10.59 1.14
C LEU A 211 11.55 -11.24 0.90
N ARG A 212 11.69 -11.94 -0.23
CA ARG A 212 12.96 -12.43 -0.77
C ARG A 212 13.26 -11.66 -2.05
N LYS A 213 14.34 -10.89 -2.01
CA LYS A 213 14.83 -10.11 -3.16
C LYS A 213 15.76 -11.01 -3.97
N ASN A 214 15.50 -11.12 -5.28
CA ASN A 214 16.30 -11.95 -6.18
C ASN A 214 16.62 -13.33 -5.57
N PRO A 215 15.61 -14.16 -5.27
CA PRO A 215 15.80 -15.49 -4.70
C PRO A 215 16.51 -16.41 -5.72
N THR A 216 16.95 -17.58 -5.27
CA THR A 216 17.56 -18.59 -6.16
C THR A 216 16.53 -19.16 -7.13
N ASP A 217 17.01 -19.66 -8.28
CA ASP A 217 16.17 -20.20 -9.34
C ASP A 217 15.28 -21.37 -8.88
N GLU A 218 15.76 -22.14 -7.88
CA GLU A 218 15.06 -23.29 -7.29
C GLU A 218 13.98 -22.88 -6.26
N THR A 219 13.75 -21.59 -6.07
CA THR A 219 12.69 -21.12 -5.17
C THR A 219 11.33 -21.46 -5.76
N LEU A 220 10.58 -22.36 -5.10
CA LEU A 220 9.24 -22.76 -5.53
C LEU A 220 8.24 -21.64 -5.27
N ILE A 221 7.47 -21.26 -6.28
CA ILE A 221 6.35 -20.34 -6.20
C ILE A 221 5.10 -21.12 -5.75
N GLN A 222 4.39 -20.64 -4.75
CA GLN A 222 3.25 -21.34 -4.17
C GLN A 222 2.01 -20.42 -4.14
N LYS A 223 0.84 -21.01 -4.07
CA LYS A 223 -0.40 -20.27 -3.84
C LYS A 223 -0.28 -19.39 -2.60
N GLY A 224 -0.76 -18.17 -2.68
CA GLY A 224 -0.71 -17.19 -1.58
C GLY A 224 0.59 -16.40 -1.53
N ASP A 225 1.61 -16.73 -2.31
CA ASP A 225 2.78 -15.87 -2.47
C ASP A 225 2.44 -14.62 -3.27
N TYR A 226 3.24 -13.56 -3.12
CA TYR A 226 3.21 -12.44 -4.05
C TYR A 226 4.45 -12.43 -4.93
N LEU A 227 4.27 -12.31 -6.23
CA LEU A 227 5.35 -12.02 -7.17
C LEU A 227 5.53 -10.51 -7.31
N ILE A 228 6.76 -10.04 -7.16
CA ILE A 228 7.11 -8.63 -7.33
C ILE A 228 7.78 -8.47 -8.68
N VAL A 229 7.16 -7.68 -9.53
CA VAL A 229 7.53 -7.55 -10.95
C VAL A 229 7.73 -6.10 -11.34
N LEU A 230 8.71 -5.85 -12.20
CA LEU A 230 8.88 -4.59 -12.91
C LEU A 230 8.13 -4.70 -14.23
N VAL A 231 7.11 -3.88 -14.41
CA VAL A 231 6.19 -3.88 -15.56
C VAL A 231 6.13 -2.52 -16.21
N ASN A 232 5.71 -2.46 -17.46
CA ASN A 232 5.21 -1.24 -18.07
C ASN A 232 3.67 -1.27 -18.17
N GLY A 233 3.06 -0.15 -18.53
CA GLY A 233 1.59 -0.04 -18.54
C GLY A 233 0.90 -1.05 -19.46
N LYS A 234 1.55 -1.53 -20.55
CA LYS A 234 1.03 -2.57 -21.42
C LYS A 234 1.10 -3.94 -20.75
N SER A 235 2.28 -4.32 -20.27
CA SER A 235 2.51 -5.61 -19.60
C SER A 235 1.67 -5.76 -18.34
N ALA A 236 1.42 -4.66 -17.61
CA ALA A 236 0.58 -4.64 -16.42
C ALA A 236 -0.86 -5.13 -16.73
N LYS A 237 -1.47 -4.62 -17.81
CA LYS A 237 -2.81 -5.03 -18.24
C LYS A 237 -2.88 -6.51 -18.64
N GLU A 238 -1.81 -7.05 -19.24
CA GLU A 238 -1.71 -8.45 -19.63
C GLU A 238 -1.56 -9.35 -18.38
N LEU A 239 -0.70 -8.94 -17.44
CA LEU A 239 -0.48 -9.69 -16.21
C LEU A 239 -1.72 -9.72 -15.30
N GLU A 240 -2.48 -8.64 -15.19
CA GLU A 240 -3.75 -8.63 -14.44
C GLU A 240 -4.72 -9.72 -14.93
N LYS A 241 -4.77 -9.97 -16.25
CA LYS A 241 -5.60 -11.05 -16.82
C LYS A 241 -5.08 -12.44 -16.45
N ILE A 242 -3.73 -12.61 -16.41
CA ILE A 242 -3.08 -13.89 -16.11
C ILE A 242 -3.17 -14.21 -14.63
N PHE A 243 -3.00 -13.20 -13.78
CA PHE A 243 -3.11 -13.38 -12.35
C PHE A 243 -4.55 -13.46 -11.86
N GLY A 244 -5.52 -12.96 -12.65
CA GLY A 244 -6.95 -12.95 -12.31
C GLY A 244 -7.27 -12.00 -11.13
N VAL A 245 -6.31 -11.22 -10.70
CA VAL A 245 -6.43 -10.28 -9.58
C VAL A 245 -5.73 -8.97 -9.93
N GLY A 246 -6.22 -7.88 -9.40
CA GLY A 246 -5.56 -6.58 -9.49
C GLY A 246 -4.33 -6.50 -8.59
N GLU A 247 -3.54 -5.46 -8.78
CA GLU A 247 -2.36 -5.18 -7.97
C GLU A 247 -2.72 -5.08 -6.48
N GLY A 248 -1.92 -5.74 -5.63
CA GLY A 248 -2.03 -5.67 -4.18
C GLY A 248 -3.28 -6.34 -3.60
N SER A 249 -3.97 -7.16 -4.40
CA SER A 249 -5.18 -7.88 -3.97
C SER A 249 -4.83 -9.03 -3.04
#